data_5f24b6e7be9043c3d6c194acad070ef4
#
_entry.id   5f24b6e7be9043c3d6c194acad070ef4
#
_cell.length_a   1.000
_cell.length_b   1.000
_cell.length_c   1.000
_cell.angle_alpha   90.00
_cell.angle_beta   90.00
_cell.angle_gamma   90.00
#
_symmetry.space_group_name_H-M   'P 1'
#
loop_
_entity.id
_entity.type
_entity.pdbx_description
1 polymer ?
#
loop_
_entity_poly.entity_id
_entity_poly.type
_entity_poly.pdbx_seq_one_letter_code
_entity_poly.pdbx_strand_id
1 'polypeptide(L)'
;TLRKAAYPFGILRQRNFGLLWCSMALFGTGMQMDALALGWLVLTATDNPFLVGLIASARMAFNFLALFSGAVADRVPRQRLLAIVMFLMTFLSLAMLALLLSGRLEIWHIFALVLTASVVRLFQMPAAQALVADILPEDRLSNGAALTTMGMNLNTVLGPLVGGFLFQAIKPQGVYTVIALLYLSAGILALYSRSSRTGSQ
;
A
#
# COMPACT_ATOMS: atom_id res chain seq x y z
N THR A 1 14.14 -36.53 6.95
CA THR A 1 14.24 -35.07 7.18
C THR A 1 13.59 -34.20 6.10
N LEU A 2 12.99 -34.78 5.04
CA LEU A 2 12.36 -34.06 3.92
C LEU A 2 10.86 -33.74 4.09
N ARG A 3 10.27 -34.06 5.24
CA ARG A 3 8.81 -33.98 5.44
C ARG A 3 8.28 -32.65 5.97
N LYS A 4 9.12 -31.66 6.26
CA LYS A 4 8.71 -30.32 6.76
C LYS A 4 8.74 -29.19 5.72
N ALA A 5 9.12 -29.48 4.48
CA ALA A 5 9.09 -28.54 3.37
C ALA A 5 7.71 -28.38 2.72
N ALA A 6 6.67 -28.98 3.30
CA ALA A 6 5.36 -29.08 2.71
C ALA A 6 4.51 -27.86 3.05
N TYR A 7 4.09 -27.18 2.00
CA TYR A 7 3.05 -26.15 1.85
C TYR A 7 3.44 -24.72 2.24
N PRO A 8 3.94 -23.90 1.27
CA PRO A 8 4.13 -22.47 1.46
C PRO A 8 2.86 -21.77 1.94
N PHE A 9 1.68 -22.25 1.50
CA PHE A 9 0.37 -21.74 1.93
C PHE A 9 0.01 -22.05 3.39
N GLY A 10 0.65 -23.02 4.04
CA GLY A 10 0.44 -23.31 5.47
C GLY A 10 0.76 -22.15 6.39
N ILE A 11 1.62 -21.21 5.97
CA ILE A 11 1.98 -20.02 6.73
C ILE A 11 0.83 -19.00 6.79
N LEU A 12 -0.01 -18.93 5.76
CA LEU A 12 -1.20 -18.06 5.74
C LEU A 12 -2.22 -18.45 6.82
N ARG A 13 -2.21 -19.68 7.30
CA ARG A 13 -3.07 -20.15 8.42
C ARG A 13 -2.58 -19.60 9.78
N GLN A 14 -1.36 -19.11 9.88
CA GLN A 14 -0.91 -18.37 11.06
C GLN A 14 -1.62 -17.02 11.09
N ARG A 15 -2.49 -16.81 12.07
CA ARG A 15 -3.38 -15.66 12.16
C ARG A 15 -2.66 -14.32 11.94
N ASN A 16 -1.51 -14.12 12.60
CA ASN A 16 -0.79 -12.85 12.52
C ASN A 16 -0.18 -12.60 11.13
N PHE A 17 0.40 -13.65 10.51
CA PHE A 17 0.94 -13.52 9.15
C PHE A 17 -0.18 -13.39 8.10
N GLY A 18 -1.27 -14.15 8.24
CA GLY A 18 -2.43 -14.03 7.35
C GLY A 18 -3.05 -12.64 7.38
N LEU A 19 -3.22 -12.04 8.57
CA LEU A 19 -3.71 -10.67 8.73
C LEU A 19 -2.76 -9.65 8.07
N LEU A 20 -1.45 -9.78 8.29
CA LEU A 20 -0.46 -8.92 7.66
C LEU A 20 -0.48 -9.06 6.13
N TRP A 21 -0.52 -10.29 5.62
CA TRP A 21 -0.55 -10.56 4.19
C TRP A 21 -1.81 -9.98 3.52
N CYS A 22 -2.99 -10.17 4.13
CA CYS A 22 -4.24 -9.55 3.67
C CYS A 22 -4.16 -8.02 3.70
N SER A 23 -3.61 -7.45 4.77
CA SER A 23 -3.39 -6.01 4.88
C SER A 23 -2.53 -5.48 3.72
N MET A 24 -1.40 -6.15 3.44
CA MET A 24 -0.51 -5.78 2.33
C MET A 24 -1.16 -5.97 0.96
N ALA A 25 -1.98 -7.00 0.78
CA ALA A 25 -2.71 -7.25 -0.45
C ALA A 25 -3.74 -6.14 -0.71
N LEU A 26 -4.57 -5.78 0.29
CA LEU A 26 -5.55 -4.71 0.18
C LEU A 26 -4.88 -3.36 -0.10
N PHE A 27 -3.81 -3.04 0.64
CA PHE A 27 -3.04 -1.82 0.44
C PHE A 27 -2.43 -1.76 -0.96
N GLY A 28 -1.80 -2.85 -1.42
CA GLY A 28 -1.19 -2.95 -2.74
C GLY A 28 -2.22 -2.81 -3.87
N THR A 29 -3.39 -3.44 -3.72
CA THR A 29 -4.49 -3.28 -4.68
C THR A 29 -4.93 -1.82 -4.77
N GLY A 30 -5.18 -1.15 -3.62
CA GLY A 30 -5.53 0.26 -3.57
C GLY A 30 -4.48 1.16 -4.22
N MET A 31 -3.19 0.84 -4.01
CA MET A 31 -2.07 1.59 -4.57
C MET A 31 -2.00 1.52 -6.11
N GLN A 32 -2.30 0.36 -6.67
CA GLN A 32 -2.32 0.16 -8.12
C GLN A 32 -3.57 0.79 -8.75
N MET A 33 -4.72 0.71 -8.07
CA MET A 33 -5.94 1.42 -8.47
C MET A 33 -5.72 2.94 -8.47
N ASP A 34 -5.09 3.49 -7.43
CA ASP A 34 -4.75 4.91 -7.31
C ASP A 34 -3.82 5.37 -8.44
N ALA A 35 -2.82 4.55 -8.80
CA ALA A 35 -1.92 4.87 -9.90
C ALA A 35 -2.65 5.03 -11.24
N LEU A 36 -3.56 4.12 -11.53
CA LEU A 36 -4.38 4.15 -12.75
C LEU A 36 -5.38 5.30 -12.72
N ALA A 37 -6.08 5.49 -11.59
CA ALA A 37 -7.09 6.54 -11.44
C ALA A 37 -6.48 7.93 -11.58
N LEU A 38 -5.31 8.18 -10.97
CA LEU A 38 -4.57 9.44 -11.12
C LEU A 38 -4.16 9.71 -12.57
N GLY A 39 -3.56 8.72 -13.23
CA GLY A 39 -3.16 8.86 -14.64
C GLY A 39 -4.33 9.24 -15.54
N TRP A 40 -5.45 8.55 -15.37
CA TRP A 40 -6.67 8.81 -16.13
C TRP A 40 -7.28 10.17 -15.78
N LEU A 41 -7.36 10.52 -14.50
CA LEU A 41 -7.92 11.78 -14.02
C LEU A 41 -7.16 12.98 -14.59
N VAL A 42 -5.83 12.93 -14.58
CA VAL A 42 -4.97 13.99 -15.13
C VAL A 42 -5.11 14.06 -16.63
N LEU A 43 -5.12 12.94 -17.33
CA LEU A 43 -5.30 12.92 -18.79
C LEU A 43 -6.63 13.53 -19.20
N THR A 44 -7.72 13.16 -18.54
CA THR A 44 -9.06 13.67 -18.85
C THR A 44 -9.26 15.14 -18.47
N ALA A 45 -8.55 15.62 -17.43
CA ALA A 45 -8.66 17.01 -16.98
C ALA A 45 -7.79 17.98 -17.79
N THR A 46 -6.69 17.50 -18.40
CA THR A 46 -5.69 18.37 -19.03
C THR A 46 -5.47 18.13 -20.52
N ASP A 47 -5.92 16.98 -21.01
CA ASP A 47 -5.62 16.45 -22.36
C ASP A 47 -4.11 16.48 -22.70
N ASN A 48 -3.26 16.36 -21.65
CA ASN A 48 -1.82 16.49 -21.75
C ASN A 48 -1.09 15.24 -21.22
N PRO A 49 -0.61 14.33 -22.09
CA PRO A 49 0.14 13.14 -21.69
C PRO A 49 1.43 13.44 -20.92
N PHE A 50 2.06 14.60 -21.16
CA PHE A 50 3.27 15.01 -20.44
C PHE A 50 3.01 15.16 -18.94
N LEU A 51 1.88 15.74 -18.53
CA LEU A 51 1.51 15.88 -17.13
C LEU A 51 1.26 14.52 -16.45
N VAL A 52 0.73 13.54 -17.20
CA VAL A 52 0.60 12.15 -16.71
C VAL A 52 1.97 11.55 -16.40
N GLY A 53 2.93 11.72 -17.31
CA GLY A 53 4.32 11.29 -17.11
C GLY A 53 4.99 12.02 -15.93
N LEU A 54 4.73 13.32 -15.79
CA LEU A 54 5.29 14.13 -14.70
C LEU A 54 4.75 13.66 -13.32
N ILE A 55 3.47 13.34 -13.21
CA ILE A 55 2.88 12.79 -11.98
C ILE A 55 3.42 11.38 -11.68
N ALA A 56 3.57 10.55 -12.70
CA ALA A 56 4.20 9.24 -12.53
C ALA A 56 5.64 9.37 -12.02
N SER A 57 6.40 10.35 -12.52
CA SER A 57 7.74 10.65 -12.04
C SER A 57 7.73 11.22 -10.61
N ALA A 58 6.78 12.09 -10.28
CA ALA A 58 6.60 12.64 -8.93
C ALA A 58 6.33 11.54 -7.88
N ARG A 59 5.62 10.46 -8.27
CA ARG A 59 5.39 9.30 -7.40
C ARG A 59 6.70 8.57 -7.02
N MET A 60 7.75 8.71 -7.82
CA MET A 60 9.06 8.09 -7.59
C MET A 60 10.10 9.08 -7.07
N ALA A 61 9.77 10.37 -7.01
CA ALA A 61 10.71 11.45 -6.71
C ALA A 61 11.49 11.26 -5.42
N PHE A 62 10.89 10.64 -4.42
CA PHE A 62 11.51 10.44 -3.10
C PHE A 62 12.06 9.04 -2.86
N ASN A 63 12.05 8.14 -3.86
CA ASN A 63 12.53 6.76 -3.67
C ASN A 63 14.00 6.69 -3.24
N PHE A 64 14.83 7.68 -3.59
CA PHE A 64 16.22 7.76 -3.12
C PHE A 64 16.32 7.96 -1.60
N LEU A 65 15.28 8.53 -0.95
CA LEU A 65 15.22 8.67 0.50
C LEU A 65 14.84 7.35 1.21
N ALA A 66 14.51 6.30 0.48
CA ALA A 66 14.15 5.01 1.07
C ALA A 66 15.28 4.43 1.95
N LEU A 67 16.54 4.74 1.64
CA LEU A 67 17.69 4.36 2.47
C LEU A 67 17.62 4.94 3.88
N PHE A 68 17.08 6.14 4.04
CA PHE A 68 16.94 6.79 5.35
C PHE A 68 15.68 6.34 6.11
N SER A 69 14.65 5.86 5.40
CA SER A 69 13.40 5.42 6.01
C SER A 69 13.59 4.17 6.88
N GLY A 70 14.54 3.31 6.55
CA GLY A 70 14.88 2.14 7.35
C GLY A 70 15.36 2.50 8.76
N ALA A 71 16.25 3.50 8.89
CA ALA A 71 16.77 3.94 10.18
C ALA A 71 15.68 4.55 11.10
N VAL A 72 14.65 5.15 10.52
CA VAL A 72 13.48 5.64 11.28
C VAL A 72 12.54 4.50 11.66
N ALA A 73 12.35 3.53 10.75
CA ALA A 73 11.51 2.36 10.98
C ALA A 73 12.01 1.49 12.16
N ASP A 74 13.30 1.50 12.43
CA ASP A 74 13.90 0.74 13.55
C ASP A 74 13.61 1.35 14.93
N ARG A 75 13.23 2.64 15.00
CA ARG A 75 12.96 3.36 16.26
C ARG A 75 11.48 3.31 16.70
N VAL A 76 10.60 2.84 15.86
CA VAL A 76 9.15 2.84 16.10
C VAL A 76 8.63 1.39 16.05
N PRO A 77 7.66 1.01 16.88
CA PRO A 77 7.02 -0.31 16.76
C PRO A 77 6.50 -0.52 15.33
N ARG A 78 7.09 -1.49 14.63
CA ARG A 78 6.90 -1.75 13.19
C ARG A 78 5.44 -1.88 12.78
N GLN A 79 4.65 -2.54 13.63
CA GLN A 79 3.21 -2.68 13.47
C GLN A 79 2.49 -1.33 13.48
N ARG A 80 2.83 -0.46 14.43
CA ARG A 80 2.22 0.88 14.53
C ARG A 80 2.63 1.76 13.35
N LEU A 81 3.90 1.72 12.97
CA LEU A 81 4.40 2.47 11.82
C LEU A 81 3.65 2.08 10.54
N LEU A 82 3.50 0.77 10.28
CA LEU A 82 2.76 0.28 9.12
C LEU A 82 1.30 0.74 9.13
N ALA A 83 0.62 0.66 10.27
CA ALA A 83 -0.75 1.11 10.43
C ALA A 83 -0.88 2.64 10.23
N ILE A 84 0.04 3.44 10.78
CA ILE A 84 0.06 4.91 10.59
C ILE A 84 0.19 5.24 9.11
N VAL A 85 1.11 4.59 8.39
CA VAL A 85 1.27 4.80 6.94
C VAL A 85 -0.05 4.52 6.21
N MET A 86 -0.73 3.42 6.51
CA MET A 86 -1.99 3.05 5.86
C MET A 86 -3.13 4.02 6.21
N PHE A 87 -3.23 4.51 7.44
CA PHE A 87 -4.21 5.53 7.83
C PHE A 87 -3.92 6.90 7.20
N LEU A 88 -2.65 7.29 7.09
CA LEU A 88 -2.27 8.51 6.37
C LEU A 88 -2.64 8.41 4.88
N MET A 89 -2.41 7.26 4.25
CA MET A 89 -2.85 7.02 2.87
C MET A 89 -4.38 7.04 2.73
N THR A 90 -5.11 6.53 3.73
CA THR A 90 -6.58 6.66 3.79
C THR A 90 -6.98 8.13 3.82
N PHE A 91 -6.35 8.92 4.68
CA PHE A 91 -6.62 10.37 4.78
C PHE A 91 -6.35 11.10 3.47
N LEU A 92 -5.22 10.82 2.81
CA LEU A 92 -4.89 11.43 1.51
C LEU A 92 -5.89 11.03 0.42
N SER A 93 -6.34 9.77 0.42
CA SER A 93 -7.38 9.30 -0.51
C SER A 93 -8.73 9.97 -0.26
N LEU A 94 -9.10 10.18 1.01
CA LEU A 94 -10.31 10.94 1.38
C LEU A 94 -10.18 12.42 1.02
N ALA A 95 -9.01 13.03 1.17
CA ALA A 95 -8.77 14.40 0.74
C ALA A 95 -8.93 14.55 -0.79
N MET A 96 -8.41 13.60 -1.57
CA MET A 96 -8.64 13.56 -3.02
C MET A 96 -10.13 13.42 -3.34
N LEU A 97 -10.85 12.53 -2.64
CA LEU A 97 -12.29 12.35 -2.79
C LEU A 97 -13.05 13.65 -2.50
N ALA A 98 -12.71 14.34 -1.41
CA ALA A 98 -13.34 15.61 -1.04
C ALA A 98 -13.12 16.69 -2.10
N LEU A 99 -11.91 16.78 -2.67
CA LEU A 99 -11.62 17.71 -3.78
C LEU A 99 -12.41 17.36 -5.05
N LEU A 100 -12.55 16.08 -5.36
CA LEU A 100 -13.37 15.62 -6.49
C LEU A 100 -14.86 15.94 -6.29
N LEU A 101 -15.38 15.77 -5.08
CA LEU A 101 -16.79 16.05 -4.77
C LEU A 101 -17.08 17.56 -4.74
N SER A 102 -16.13 18.37 -4.30
CA SER A 102 -16.29 19.83 -4.26
C SER A 102 -16.21 20.49 -5.65
N GLY A 103 -15.76 19.75 -6.68
CA GLY A 103 -15.53 20.30 -8.02
C GLY A 103 -14.39 21.33 -8.09
N ARG A 104 -13.58 21.46 -7.03
CA ARG A 104 -12.46 22.42 -6.93
C ARG A 104 -11.11 21.77 -7.14
N LEU A 105 -11.07 20.59 -7.77
CA LEU A 105 -9.83 19.90 -8.03
C LEU A 105 -9.02 20.63 -9.09
N GLU A 106 -7.82 21.10 -8.70
CA GLU A 106 -6.83 21.69 -9.59
C GLU A 106 -5.59 20.80 -9.64
N ILE A 107 -4.78 20.93 -10.71
CA ILE A 107 -3.61 20.08 -10.93
C ILE A 107 -2.61 20.17 -9.78
N TRP A 108 -2.41 21.36 -9.19
CA TRP A 108 -1.49 21.53 -8.07
C TRP A 108 -1.93 20.74 -6.81
N HIS A 109 -3.24 20.57 -6.57
CA HIS A 109 -3.74 19.72 -5.49
C HIS A 109 -3.31 18.27 -5.71
N ILE A 110 -3.40 17.78 -6.95
CA ILE A 110 -2.96 16.42 -7.30
C ILE A 110 -1.48 16.26 -7.02
N PHE A 111 -0.64 17.21 -7.47
CA PHE A 111 0.80 17.18 -7.19
C PHE A 111 1.10 17.18 -5.69
N ALA A 112 0.47 18.06 -4.92
CA ALA A 112 0.66 18.15 -3.48
C ALA A 112 0.30 16.82 -2.77
N LEU A 113 -0.84 16.21 -3.12
CA LEU A 113 -1.26 14.93 -2.56
C LEU A 113 -0.32 13.79 -2.98
N VAL A 114 0.09 13.73 -4.25
CA VAL A 114 1.01 12.71 -4.76
C VAL A 114 2.37 12.79 -4.11
N LEU A 115 2.95 13.99 -3.97
CA LEU A 115 4.24 14.17 -3.31
C LEU A 115 4.16 13.78 -1.83
N THR A 116 3.11 14.20 -1.13
CA THR A 116 2.88 13.82 0.26
C THR A 116 2.71 12.30 0.40
N ALA A 117 1.91 11.67 -0.46
CA ALA A 117 1.74 10.22 -0.49
C ALA A 117 3.06 9.48 -0.77
N SER A 118 3.92 10.04 -1.63
CA SER A 118 5.23 9.46 -1.95
C SER A 118 6.15 9.43 -0.72
N VAL A 119 6.18 10.49 0.07
CA VAL A 119 6.94 10.54 1.33
C VAL A 119 6.38 9.54 2.34
N VAL A 120 5.06 9.48 2.51
CA VAL A 120 4.41 8.54 3.44
C VAL A 120 4.74 7.09 3.08
N ARG A 121 4.71 6.75 1.79
CA ARG A 121 4.99 5.38 1.30
C ARG A 121 6.43 4.91 1.51
N LEU A 122 7.41 5.80 1.68
CA LEU A 122 8.81 5.42 1.94
C LEU A 122 8.94 4.48 3.14
N PHE A 123 8.08 4.62 4.13
CA PHE A 123 8.12 3.84 5.37
C PHE A 123 7.37 2.51 5.27
N GLN A 124 6.53 2.32 4.24
CA GLN A 124 5.66 1.14 4.11
C GLN A 124 6.45 -0.16 3.92
N MET A 125 7.37 -0.18 2.95
CA MET A 125 8.12 -1.40 2.62
C MET A 125 9.08 -1.83 3.75
N PRO A 126 9.91 -0.93 4.33
CA PRO A 126 10.78 -1.31 5.46
C PRO A 126 9.96 -1.83 6.66
N ALA A 127 8.87 -1.14 7.02
CA ALA A 127 8.00 -1.56 8.11
C ALA A 127 7.36 -2.92 7.86
N ALA A 128 6.88 -3.18 6.65
CA ALA A 128 6.26 -4.44 6.28
C ALA A 128 7.26 -5.61 6.32
N GLN A 129 8.44 -5.46 5.72
CA GLN A 129 9.48 -6.49 5.71
C GLN A 129 9.98 -6.81 7.11
N ALA A 130 10.20 -5.77 7.91
CA ALA A 130 10.62 -5.92 9.29
C ALA A 130 9.54 -6.63 10.14
N LEU A 131 8.26 -6.33 9.91
CA LEU A 131 7.15 -6.99 10.61
C LEU A 131 7.00 -8.47 10.20
N VAL A 132 7.23 -8.81 8.92
CA VAL A 132 7.30 -10.20 8.46
C VAL A 132 8.38 -10.96 9.20
N ALA A 133 9.58 -10.37 9.38
CA ALA A 133 10.68 -10.98 10.12
C ALA A 133 10.40 -11.14 11.62
N ASP A 134 9.54 -10.27 12.20
CA ASP A 134 9.14 -10.40 13.61
C ASP A 134 8.06 -11.48 13.84
N ILE A 135 7.21 -11.71 12.84
CA ILE A 135 6.09 -12.67 12.94
C ILE A 135 6.55 -14.09 12.62
N LEU A 136 7.44 -14.26 11.65
CA LEU A 136 7.85 -15.57 11.17
C LEU A 136 9.16 -16.03 11.82
N PRO A 137 9.28 -17.32 12.17
CA PRO A 137 10.55 -17.92 12.57
C PRO A 137 11.51 -17.99 11.37
N GLU A 138 12.83 -18.05 11.65
CA GLU A 138 13.89 -17.98 10.63
C GLU A 138 13.78 -19.04 9.53
N ASP A 139 13.37 -20.25 9.89
CA ASP A 139 13.16 -21.38 8.97
C ASP A 139 12.01 -21.13 7.95
N ARG A 140 11.15 -20.13 8.17
CA ARG A 140 10.00 -19.80 7.33
C ARG A 140 10.06 -18.44 6.65
N LEU A 141 11.09 -17.65 6.91
CA LEU A 141 11.25 -16.31 6.33
C LEU A 141 11.29 -16.33 4.80
N SER A 142 11.99 -17.31 4.20
CA SER A 142 12.05 -17.46 2.74
C SER A 142 10.67 -17.71 2.13
N ASN A 143 9.84 -18.55 2.77
CA ASN A 143 8.49 -18.82 2.30
C ASN A 143 7.56 -17.59 2.50
N GLY A 144 7.74 -16.85 3.61
CA GLY A 144 7.02 -15.60 3.85
C GLY A 144 7.36 -14.53 2.80
N ALA A 145 8.64 -14.37 2.47
CA ALA A 145 9.09 -13.46 1.43
C ALA A 145 8.53 -13.85 0.05
N ALA A 146 8.54 -15.14 -0.30
CA ALA A 146 7.96 -15.63 -1.55
C ALA A 146 6.45 -15.34 -1.65
N LEU A 147 5.68 -15.58 -0.58
CA LEU A 147 4.24 -15.27 -0.54
C LEU A 147 3.97 -13.76 -0.63
N THR A 148 4.80 -12.95 0.02
CA THR A 148 4.69 -11.49 -0.08
C THR A 148 4.95 -11.01 -1.50
N THR A 149 6.00 -11.51 -2.15
CA THR A 149 6.32 -11.19 -3.55
C THR A 149 5.21 -11.65 -4.49
N MET A 150 4.65 -12.84 -4.27
CA MET A 150 3.50 -13.33 -5.05
C MET A 150 2.29 -12.41 -4.89
N GLY A 151 1.98 -11.97 -3.68
CA GLY A 151 0.91 -10.99 -3.42
C GLY A 151 1.14 -9.67 -4.15
N MET A 152 2.37 -9.15 -4.14
CA MET A 152 2.73 -7.93 -4.86
C MET A 152 2.56 -8.08 -6.38
N ASN A 153 2.98 -9.21 -6.95
CA ASN A 153 2.80 -9.49 -8.38
C ASN A 153 1.33 -9.64 -8.76
N LEU A 154 0.52 -10.26 -7.92
CA LEU A 154 -0.94 -10.32 -8.11
C LEU A 154 -1.56 -8.92 -8.10
N ASN A 155 -1.14 -8.04 -7.19
CA ASN A 155 -1.63 -6.67 -7.12
C ASN A 155 -1.32 -5.86 -8.38
N THR A 156 -0.17 -6.07 -9.02
CA THR A 156 0.18 -5.37 -10.28
C THR A 156 -0.74 -5.74 -11.44
N VAL A 157 -1.38 -6.90 -11.40
CA VAL A 157 -2.35 -7.33 -12.41
C VAL A 157 -3.77 -7.01 -11.97
N LEU A 158 -4.15 -7.41 -10.76
CA LEU A 158 -5.52 -7.27 -10.27
C LEU A 158 -5.89 -5.81 -9.97
N GLY A 159 -4.95 -5.02 -9.46
CA GLY A 159 -5.21 -3.62 -9.11
C GLY A 159 -5.67 -2.78 -10.29
N PRO A 160 -4.90 -2.69 -11.40
CA PRO A 160 -5.32 -1.96 -12.59
C PRO A 160 -6.58 -2.55 -13.24
N LEU A 161 -6.75 -3.89 -13.24
CA LEU A 161 -7.94 -4.53 -13.79
C LEU A 161 -9.20 -4.11 -13.05
N VAL A 162 -9.20 -4.23 -11.71
CA VAL A 162 -10.31 -3.81 -10.86
C VAL A 162 -10.49 -2.29 -10.92
N GLY A 163 -9.40 -1.53 -10.87
CA GLY A 163 -9.42 -0.07 -10.95
C GLY A 163 -10.01 0.44 -12.25
N GLY A 164 -9.61 -0.13 -13.38
CA GLY A 164 -10.13 0.24 -14.70
C GLY A 164 -11.62 -0.06 -14.86
N PHE A 165 -12.05 -1.25 -14.41
CA PHE A 165 -13.47 -1.63 -14.41
C PHE A 165 -14.31 -0.69 -13.53
N LEU A 166 -13.86 -0.43 -12.31
CA LEU A 166 -14.56 0.46 -11.38
C LEU A 166 -14.58 1.90 -11.89
N PHE A 167 -13.49 2.38 -12.49
CA PHE A 167 -13.44 3.73 -13.04
C PHE A 167 -14.51 3.96 -14.10
N GLN A 168 -14.76 2.96 -14.93
CA GLN A 168 -15.80 3.00 -15.96
C GLN A 168 -17.21 2.91 -15.35
N ALA A 169 -17.38 2.11 -14.28
CA ALA A 169 -18.69 1.82 -13.69
C ALA A 169 -19.18 2.92 -12.71
N ILE A 170 -18.29 3.48 -11.87
CA ILE A 170 -18.69 4.30 -10.71
C ILE A 170 -18.04 5.69 -10.65
N LYS A 171 -17.47 6.17 -11.77
CA LYS A 171 -16.78 7.48 -11.87
C LYS A 171 -15.56 7.59 -10.92
N PRO A 172 -14.69 8.62 -11.07
CA PRO A 172 -13.52 8.79 -10.20
C PRO A 172 -13.83 8.86 -8.70
N GLN A 173 -14.95 9.49 -8.32
CA GLN A 173 -15.37 9.63 -6.92
C GLN A 173 -15.61 8.26 -6.27
N GLY A 174 -16.29 7.36 -6.96
CA GLY A 174 -16.52 6.00 -6.49
C GLY A 174 -15.23 5.21 -6.35
N VAL A 175 -14.31 5.36 -7.31
CA VAL A 175 -12.99 4.69 -7.24
C VAL A 175 -12.20 5.15 -6.02
N TYR A 176 -12.13 6.46 -5.73
CA TYR A 176 -11.44 6.98 -4.54
C TYR A 176 -12.12 6.57 -3.23
N THR A 177 -13.44 6.38 -3.23
CA THR A 177 -14.15 5.78 -2.09
C THR A 177 -13.68 4.35 -1.84
N VAL A 178 -13.59 3.52 -2.87
CA VAL A 178 -13.09 2.13 -2.76
C VAL A 178 -11.62 2.11 -2.30
N ILE A 179 -10.76 2.96 -2.86
CA ILE A 179 -9.35 3.07 -2.46
C ILE A 179 -9.23 3.44 -0.98
N ALA A 180 -10.01 4.41 -0.50
CA ALA A 180 -10.01 4.81 0.91
C ALA A 180 -10.45 3.66 1.83
N LEU A 181 -11.47 2.88 1.43
CA LEU A 181 -11.93 1.71 2.18
C LEU A 181 -10.87 0.59 2.19
N LEU A 182 -10.15 0.37 1.08
CA LEU A 182 -9.06 -0.59 1.00
C LEU A 182 -7.91 -0.21 1.94
N TYR A 183 -7.50 1.06 1.95
CA TYR A 183 -6.43 1.54 2.83
C TYR A 183 -6.85 1.52 4.30
N LEU A 184 -8.09 1.90 4.61
CA LEU A 184 -8.64 1.83 5.96
C LEU A 184 -8.66 0.40 6.48
N SER A 185 -9.19 -0.53 5.69
CA SER A 185 -9.24 -1.95 6.03
C SER A 185 -7.84 -2.54 6.22
N ALA A 186 -6.90 -2.18 5.35
CA ALA A 186 -5.50 -2.56 5.47
C ALA A 186 -4.88 -2.07 6.79
N GLY A 187 -5.11 -0.80 7.16
CA GLY A 187 -4.63 -0.22 8.41
C GLY A 187 -5.19 -0.92 9.65
N ILE A 188 -6.48 -1.23 9.64
CA ILE A 188 -7.15 -1.98 10.71
C ILE A 188 -6.52 -3.38 10.84
N LEU A 189 -6.37 -4.12 9.74
CA LEU A 189 -5.75 -5.45 9.76
C LEU A 189 -4.30 -5.41 10.23
N ALA A 190 -3.53 -4.38 9.85
CA ALA A 190 -2.17 -4.18 10.31
C ALA A 190 -2.11 -3.99 11.84
N LEU A 191 -3.05 -3.28 12.46
CA LEU A 191 -3.15 -3.12 13.91
C LEU A 191 -3.44 -4.44 14.64
N TYR A 192 -4.14 -5.37 14.01
CA TYR A 192 -4.45 -6.68 14.60
C TYR A 192 -3.35 -7.72 14.37
N SER A 193 -2.39 -7.47 13.46
CA SER A 193 -1.24 -8.35 13.22
C SER A 193 -0.18 -8.15 14.31
N ARG A 194 -0.24 -8.90 15.40
CA ARG A 194 0.69 -8.76 16.54
C ARG A 194 2.05 -9.37 16.23
N SER A 195 3.14 -8.64 16.55
CA SER A 195 4.50 -9.18 16.59
C SER A 195 4.63 -10.21 17.70
N SER A 196 5.23 -11.36 17.40
CA SER A 196 5.46 -12.43 18.41
C SER A 196 6.62 -12.07 19.37
N ARG A 197 7.45 -11.07 19.03
CA ARG A 197 8.65 -10.70 19.81
C ARG A 197 8.41 -9.69 20.94
N THR A 198 7.21 -9.16 21.10
CA THR A 198 6.91 -8.15 22.15
C THR A 198 6.83 -8.74 23.57
N GLY A 199 7.18 -9.99 23.78
CA GLY A 199 7.13 -10.70 25.07
C GLY A 199 8.49 -11.02 25.72
N SER A 200 9.60 -10.49 25.18
CA SER A 200 10.95 -10.78 25.70
C SER A 200 11.77 -9.49 25.88
N GLN A 201 11.36 -8.68 26.81
CA GLN A 201 12.20 -7.72 27.53
C GLN A 201 11.84 -7.76 29.00
#